data_36780b357f693c4c07d54dafdfca97e6
#
_entry.id   36780b357f693c4c07d54dafdfca97e6
#
_cell.length_a   1.000
_cell.length_b   1.000
_cell.length_c   1.000
_cell.angle_alpha   90.00
_cell.angle_beta   90.00
_cell.angle_gamma   90.00
#
_symmetry.space_group_name_H-M   'P 1'
#
loop_
_entity.id
_entity.type
_entity.pdbx_description
1 polymer ?
#
loop_
_entity_poly.entity_id
_entity_poly.type
_entity_poly.pdbx_seq_one_letter_code
_entity_poly.pdbx_strand_id
1 'polypeptide(L)'
;MNIILTGDRPTGKLHIGHYVGSLRERVNLQNKGDYQDMFIMIADSQALTDNSGNPQKVRDNVMEVMLDYLSVGLDPQKVTFFIQSGVSALPELTAYYMNLVTLPRVLRNPTVKSEVKLRGYDNDKGIPVGFANYPISQAADITAFKANIVPVGEDQLPMIEQAREIVRSFNSIYSEVLVEPKELLPENKNCYRLPGTDGQAKMSKSLGNCIYLSDDSETLKRKVMSMYTDKDHIKIEDPGKIEGNTVFTYLDAFCKDEHFQKYLNEYNNLDELKRHYQKGGLGDVKVKKFLLAILEEELEPIRQRRKYYEARIEEVYNYLKNGTNKANEYANNTLNEVKMAMGINYFNDDNFIKEQISKYN
;
A
#
# COMPACT_ATOMS: atom_id res chain seq x y z
N MET A 1 -9.13 -21.73 -0.94
CA MET A 1 -9.62 -20.39 -1.32
C MET A 1 -8.53 -19.35 -0.96
N ASN A 2 -8.50 -18.23 -1.68
CA ASN A 2 -7.48 -17.22 -1.45
C ASN A 2 -7.81 -16.35 -0.24
N ILE A 3 -6.80 -16.02 0.55
CA ILE A 3 -6.86 -15.00 1.60
C ILE A 3 -5.90 -13.88 1.18
N ILE A 4 -6.44 -12.68 1.06
CA ILE A 4 -5.71 -11.51 0.58
C ILE A 4 -5.41 -10.60 1.78
N LEU A 5 -4.15 -10.17 1.92
CA LEU A 5 -3.76 -9.12 2.86
C LEU A 5 -3.07 -7.99 2.11
N THR A 6 -3.46 -6.77 2.40
CA THR A 6 -2.82 -5.55 1.91
C THR A 6 -3.01 -4.43 2.92
N GLY A 7 -2.30 -3.32 2.76
CA GLY A 7 -2.47 -2.18 3.67
C GLY A 7 -1.54 -1.03 3.35
N ASP A 8 -1.75 0.08 4.06
CA ASP A 8 -0.92 1.28 3.96
C ASP A 8 -0.64 1.86 5.35
N ARG A 9 0.50 2.53 5.46
CA ARG A 9 0.87 3.27 6.68
C ARG A 9 0.13 4.60 6.74
N PRO A 10 -0.50 4.96 7.88
CA PRO A 10 -1.23 6.22 8.04
C PRO A 10 -0.27 7.39 8.30
N THR A 11 0.52 7.74 7.29
CA THR A 11 1.50 8.84 7.34
C THR A 11 1.05 10.10 6.61
N GLY A 12 -0.20 10.16 6.19
CA GLY A 12 -0.89 11.23 5.46
C GLY A 12 -1.94 10.67 4.52
N LYS A 13 -2.76 11.56 3.93
CA LYS A 13 -3.76 11.22 2.90
C LYS A 13 -3.15 10.43 1.75
N LEU A 14 -3.95 9.57 1.10
CA LEU A 14 -3.50 8.84 -0.07
C LEU A 14 -3.61 9.73 -1.32
N HIS A 15 -2.73 9.49 -2.27
CA HIS A 15 -2.63 10.24 -3.51
C HIS A 15 -2.82 9.33 -4.74
N ILE A 16 -2.97 9.90 -5.91
CA ILE A 16 -3.24 9.14 -7.14
C ILE A 16 -2.13 8.12 -7.47
N GLY A 17 -0.91 8.29 -6.97
CA GLY A 17 0.14 7.27 -7.07
C GLY A 17 -0.19 6.00 -6.29
N HIS A 18 -0.81 6.10 -5.08
CA HIS A 18 -1.34 4.93 -4.36
C HIS A 18 -2.54 4.33 -5.12
N TYR A 19 -3.36 5.19 -5.72
CA TYR A 19 -4.54 4.75 -6.45
C TYR A 19 -4.18 3.83 -7.62
N VAL A 20 -3.35 4.29 -8.54
CA VAL A 20 -2.96 3.47 -9.69
C VAL A 20 -2.02 2.33 -9.33
N GLY A 21 -1.16 2.53 -8.34
CA GLY A 21 -0.16 1.52 -7.94
C GLY A 21 -0.74 0.37 -7.11
N SER A 22 -1.90 0.57 -6.46
CA SER A 22 -2.40 -0.42 -5.51
C SER A 22 -3.93 -0.38 -5.32
N LEU A 23 -4.52 0.79 -5.01
CA LEU A 23 -5.93 0.83 -4.56
C LEU A 23 -6.91 0.40 -5.65
N ARG A 24 -6.67 0.79 -6.91
CA ARG A 24 -7.50 0.37 -8.05
C ARG A 24 -7.51 -1.14 -8.20
N GLU A 25 -6.36 -1.79 -8.03
CA GLU A 25 -6.28 -3.25 -8.10
C GLU A 25 -6.97 -3.91 -6.90
N ARG A 26 -6.91 -3.32 -5.71
CA ARG A 26 -7.68 -3.82 -4.55
C ARG A 26 -9.18 -3.80 -4.80
N VAL A 27 -9.70 -2.74 -5.42
CA VAL A 27 -11.11 -2.65 -5.82
C VAL A 27 -11.45 -3.69 -6.89
N ASN A 28 -10.56 -3.93 -7.85
CA ASN A 28 -10.74 -4.96 -8.87
C ASN A 28 -10.79 -6.37 -8.23
N LEU A 29 -9.88 -6.69 -7.32
CA LEU A 29 -9.86 -7.96 -6.58
C LEU A 29 -11.13 -8.15 -5.76
N GLN A 30 -11.55 -7.11 -5.03
CA GLN A 30 -12.83 -7.11 -4.32
C GLN A 30 -14.01 -7.44 -5.24
N ASN A 31 -14.06 -6.83 -6.42
CA ASN A 31 -15.18 -6.99 -7.35
C ASN A 31 -15.15 -8.33 -8.10
N LYS A 32 -13.97 -8.90 -8.34
CA LYS A 32 -13.83 -10.27 -8.84
C LYS A 32 -14.38 -11.30 -7.85
N GLY A 33 -14.24 -11.05 -6.54
CA GLY A 33 -14.81 -11.90 -5.48
C GLY A 33 -14.16 -13.28 -5.37
N ASP A 34 -12.99 -13.50 -5.96
CA ASP A 34 -12.30 -14.80 -6.01
C ASP A 34 -11.37 -14.99 -4.79
N TYR A 35 -11.93 -14.76 -3.61
CA TYR A 35 -11.25 -14.91 -2.32
C TYR A 35 -12.23 -15.34 -1.23
N GLN A 36 -11.70 -15.92 -0.15
CA GLN A 36 -12.44 -16.25 1.06
C GLN A 36 -12.55 -15.03 1.97
N ASP A 37 -11.40 -14.41 2.26
CA ASP A 37 -11.30 -13.20 3.07
C ASP A 37 -10.32 -12.22 2.42
N MET A 38 -10.62 -10.93 2.50
CA MET A 38 -9.74 -9.85 2.10
C MET A 38 -9.57 -8.88 3.26
N PHE A 39 -8.37 -8.83 3.81
CA PHE A 39 -7.99 -7.98 4.93
C PHE A 39 -7.23 -6.75 4.41
N ILE A 40 -7.65 -5.57 4.87
CA ILE A 40 -7.02 -4.30 4.51
C ILE A 40 -6.56 -3.59 5.77
N MET A 41 -5.26 -3.55 5.96
CA MET A 41 -4.61 -3.07 7.17
C MET A 41 -4.31 -1.57 7.11
N ILE A 42 -4.59 -0.86 8.20
CA ILE A 42 -3.99 0.43 8.49
C ILE A 42 -2.81 0.17 9.42
N ALA A 43 -1.60 0.25 8.87
CA ALA A 43 -0.36 -0.17 9.51
C ALA A 43 0.22 0.95 10.40
N ASP A 44 -0.46 1.26 11.49
CA ASP A 44 -0.10 2.32 12.43
C ASP A 44 1.17 2.00 13.24
N SER A 45 1.31 0.77 13.73
CA SER A 45 2.52 0.34 14.43
C SER A 45 3.74 0.37 13.52
N GLN A 46 3.59 -0.08 12.27
CA GLN A 46 4.62 0.01 11.25
C GLN A 46 5.00 1.47 10.95
N ALA A 47 4.01 2.38 10.92
CA ALA A 47 4.26 3.81 10.70
C ALA A 47 5.09 4.45 11.83
N LEU A 48 5.01 3.95 13.05
CA LEU A 48 5.78 4.45 14.19
C LEU A 48 7.27 4.10 14.11
N THR A 49 7.68 3.13 13.32
CA THR A 49 9.12 2.75 13.19
C THR A 49 9.98 3.91 12.69
N ASP A 50 9.40 4.84 11.94
CA ASP A 50 10.06 6.04 11.42
C ASP A 50 9.35 7.35 11.79
N ASN A 51 8.28 7.30 12.58
CA ASN A 51 7.54 8.45 13.08
C ASN A 51 7.39 8.43 14.62
N SER A 52 8.27 7.73 15.34
CA SER A 52 8.21 7.63 16.81
C SER A 52 8.29 8.99 17.51
N GLY A 53 9.00 9.96 16.93
CA GLY A 53 9.08 11.33 17.44
C GLY A 53 7.82 12.18 17.17
N ASN A 54 6.87 11.70 16.35
CA ASN A 54 5.62 12.39 16.03
C ASN A 54 4.45 11.41 15.90
N PRO A 55 4.03 10.74 16.99
CA PRO A 55 2.94 9.77 16.96
C PRO A 55 1.58 10.42 16.64
N GLN A 56 1.42 11.71 16.91
CA GLN A 56 0.21 12.45 16.57
C GLN A 56 -0.05 12.44 15.05
N LYS A 57 1.00 12.56 14.24
CA LYS A 57 0.87 12.45 12.79
C LYS A 57 0.26 11.11 12.36
N VAL A 58 0.65 10.00 12.99
CA VAL A 58 0.09 8.67 12.69
C VAL A 58 -1.37 8.63 13.11
N ARG A 59 -1.67 9.06 14.33
CA ARG A 59 -3.04 9.10 14.89
C ARG A 59 -4.00 9.89 14.01
N ASP A 60 -3.61 11.10 13.59
CA ASP A 60 -4.46 11.99 12.80
C ASP A 60 -4.77 11.44 11.40
N ASN A 61 -3.91 10.53 10.89
CA ASN A 61 -4.05 10.00 9.55
C ASN A 61 -4.73 8.61 9.47
N VAL A 62 -5.05 7.98 10.59
CA VAL A 62 -5.79 6.69 10.58
C VAL A 62 -7.14 6.84 9.87
N MET A 63 -7.94 7.83 10.26
CA MET A 63 -9.24 8.07 9.66
C MET A 63 -9.15 8.64 8.25
N GLU A 64 -8.13 9.42 7.94
CA GLU A 64 -7.88 9.91 6.58
C GLU A 64 -7.65 8.76 5.60
N VAL A 65 -6.83 7.77 5.99
CA VAL A 65 -6.58 6.56 5.18
C VAL A 65 -7.84 5.70 5.08
N MET A 66 -8.60 5.54 6.16
CA MET A 66 -9.86 4.80 6.13
C MET A 66 -10.89 5.45 5.19
N LEU A 67 -11.02 6.77 5.23
CA LEU A 67 -11.87 7.53 4.31
C LEU A 67 -11.40 7.38 2.86
N ASP A 68 -10.09 7.39 2.60
CA ASP A 68 -9.55 7.19 1.27
C ASP A 68 -9.86 5.78 0.74
N TYR A 69 -9.76 4.74 1.58
CA TYR A 69 -10.14 3.36 1.21
C TYR A 69 -11.61 3.24 0.80
N LEU A 70 -12.51 3.78 1.60
CA LEU A 70 -13.93 3.78 1.29
C LEU A 70 -14.25 4.63 0.04
N SER A 71 -13.53 5.73 -0.13
CA SER A 71 -13.73 6.66 -1.23
C SER A 71 -13.39 6.05 -2.58
N VAL A 72 -12.34 5.24 -2.68
CA VAL A 72 -11.99 4.54 -3.92
C VAL A 72 -12.94 3.39 -4.27
N GLY A 73 -13.85 3.02 -3.35
CA GLY A 73 -14.89 2.03 -3.59
C GLY A 73 -14.64 0.67 -2.93
N LEU A 74 -13.74 0.61 -1.95
CA LEU A 74 -13.64 -0.57 -1.10
C LEU A 74 -14.86 -0.63 -0.17
N ASP A 75 -15.53 -1.78 -0.15
CA ASP A 75 -16.82 -2.01 0.49
C ASP A 75 -16.65 -2.75 1.83
N PRO A 76 -17.02 -2.17 2.98
CA PRO A 76 -16.89 -2.79 4.29
C PRO A 76 -17.74 -4.06 4.48
N GLN A 77 -18.67 -4.34 3.56
CA GLN A 77 -19.43 -5.61 3.56
C GLN A 77 -18.67 -6.74 2.85
N LYS A 78 -17.67 -6.41 2.03
CA LYS A 78 -16.89 -7.37 1.24
C LYS A 78 -15.48 -7.58 1.76
N VAL A 79 -14.91 -6.56 2.41
CA VAL A 79 -13.54 -6.59 2.92
C VAL A 79 -13.49 -6.23 4.40
N THR A 80 -12.45 -6.67 5.09
CA THR A 80 -12.25 -6.41 6.52
C THR A 80 -11.17 -5.35 6.69
N PHE A 81 -11.55 -4.13 7.08
CA PHE A 81 -10.60 -3.08 7.45
C PHE A 81 -10.19 -3.22 8.91
N PHE A 82 -8.91 -3.08 9.21
CA PHE A 82 -8.44 -3.17 10.59
C PHE A 82 -7.22 -2.29 10.87
N ILE A 83 -7.02 -1.95 12.15
CA ILE A 83 -5.83 -1.25 12.64
C ILE A 83 -4.83 -2.29 13.15
N GLN A 84 -3.58 -2.20 12.70
CA GLN A 84 -2.51 -3.13 13.05
C GLN A 84 -2.32 -3.24 14.58
N SER A 85 -2.24 -2.12 15.29
CA SER A 85 -2.05 -2.09 16.75
C SER A 85 -3.21 -2.71 17.54
N GLY A 86 -4.39 -2.86 16.93
CA GLY A 86 -5.56 -3.52 17.53
C GLY A 86 -5.52 -5.05 17.47
N VAL A 87 -4.49 -5.63 16.81
CA VAL A 87 -4.35 -7.09 16.66
C VAL A 87 -3.22 -7.59 17.56
N SER A 88 -3.59 -8.12 18.71
CA SER A 88 -2.68 -8.49 19.81
C SER A 88 -1.70 -9.62 19.47
N ALA A 89 -2.02 -10.48 18.51
CA ALA A 89 -1.17 -11.59 18.09
C ALA A 89 0.09 -11.15 17.32
N LEU A 90 0.07 -10.00 16.64
CA LEU A 90 1.16 -9.59 15.73
C LEU A 90 2.50 -9.37 16.45
N PRO A 91 2.56 -8.65 17.59
CA PRO A 91 3.80 -8.51 18.34
C PRO A 91 4.36 -9.84 18.85
N GLU A 92 3.49 -10.75 19.30
CA GLU A 92 3.91 -12.06 19.82
C GLU A 92 4.47 -12.96 18.70
N LEU A 93 3.80 -13.03 17.54
CA LEU A 93 4.32 -13.71 16.36
C LEU A 93 5.66 -13.12 15.90
N THR A 94 5.79 -11.80 15.89
CA THR A 94 7.03 -11.11 15.58
C THR A 94 8.16 -11.56 16.50
N ALA A 95 7.90 -11.65 17.81
CA ALA A 95 8.88 -12.11 18.78
C ALA A 95 9.37 -13.55 18.51
N TYR A 96 8.45 -14.45 18.15
CA TYR A 96 8.82 -15.81 17.76
C TYR A 96 9.64 -15.86 16.48
N TYR A 97 9.28 -15.08 15.47
CA TYR A 97 9.98 -15.04 14.19
C TYR A 97 11.37 -14.41 14.27
N MET A 98 11.62 -13.52 15.23
CA MET A 98 12.99 -13.02 15.49
C MET A 98 14.00 -14.12 15.80
N ASN A 99 13.55 -15.27 16.31
CA ASN A 99 14.42 -16.42 16.58
C ASN A 99 14.74 -17.24 15.31
N LEU A 100 14.07 -16.99 14.19
CA LEU A 100 14.22 -17.72 12.93
C LEU A 100 15.07 -16.98 11.90
N VAL A 101 15.46 -15.73 12.18
CA VAL A 101 16.17 -14.84 11.24
C VAL A 101 17.36 -14.21 11.93
N THR A 102 18.51 -14.20 11.25
CA THR A 102 19.69 -13.50 11.77
C THR A 102 19.69 -12.02 11.41
N LEU A 103 20.21 -11.16 12.29
CA LEU A 103 20.33 -9.73 12.05
C LEU A 103 21.05 -9.39 10.71
N PRO A 104 22.20 -10.06 10.36
CA PRO A 104 22.83 -9.84 9.07
C PRO A 104 21.93 -10.18 7.87
N ARG A 105 21.01 -11.15 7.99
CA ARG A 105 20.06 -11.48 6.91
C ARG A 105 19.04 -10.36 6.71
N VAL A 106 18.49 -9.81 7.78
CA VAL A 106 17.55 -8.68 7.75
C VAL A 106 18.22 -7.45 7.12
N LEU A 107 19.41 -7.08 7.58
CA LEU A 107 20.14 -5.90 7.09
C LEU A 107 20.65 -6.05 5.64
N ARG A 108 20.74 -7.27 5.11
CA ARG A 108 21.07 -7.53 3.70
C ARG A 108 19.89 -7.42 2.76
N ASN A 109 18.66 -7.37 3.28
CA ASN A 109 17.46 -7.18 2.44
C ASN A 109 17.61 -5.90 1.61
N PRO A 110 17.42 -5.94 0.26
CA PRO A 110 17.63 -4.79 -0.62
C PRO A 110 16.75 -3.58 -0.27
N THR A 111 15.51 -3.82 0.12
CA THR A 111 14.56 -2.76 0.54
C THR A 111 15.06 -2.08 1.81
N VAL A 112 15.46 -2.86 2.82
CA VAL A 112 16.02 -2.35 4.08
C VAL A 112 17.27 -1.52 3.82
N LYS A 113 18.19 -2.01 3.00
CA LYS A 113 19.43 -1.28 2.63
C LYS A 113 19.13 0.08 2.01
N SER A 114 18.21 0.09 1.05
CA SER A 114 17.82 1.33 0.36
C SER A 114 17.21 2.34 1.32
N GLU A 115 16.35 1.89 2.22
CA GLU A 115 15.70 2.75 3.20
C GLU A 115 16.65 3.24 4.29
N VAL A 116 17.57 2.40 4.78
CA VAL A 116 18.63 2.80 5.73
C VAL A 116 19.44 3.96 5.15
N LYS A 117 19.88 3.83 3.88
CA LYS A 117 20.62 4.90 3.20
C LYS A 117 19.77 6.16 3.00
N LEU A 118 18.52 6.02 2.56
CA LEU A 118 17.61 7.15 2.33
C LEU A 118 17.35 7.97 3.61
N ARG A 119 17.33 7.29 4.77
CA ARG A 119 17.07 7.91 6.08
C ARG A 119 18.33 8.35 6.80
N GLY A 120 19.51 8.08 6.26
CA GLY A 120 20.79 8.41 6.88
C GLY A 120 21.04 7.62 8.17
N TYR A 121 20.50 6.41 8.30
CA TYR A 121 20.73 5.52 9.45
C TYR A 121 22.09 4.78 9.38
N ASP A 122 22.78 4.88 8.25
CA ASP A 122 24.15 4.40 8.03
C ASP A 122 25.23 5.35 8.60
N ASN A 123 24.83 6.51 9.13
CA ASN A 123 25.69 7.46 9.82
C ASN A 123 25.80 7.13 11.32
N ASP A 124 26.51 7.95 12.09
CA ASP A 124 26.78 7.78 13.53
C ASP A 124 25.56 7.60 14.44
N LYS A 125 24.36 7.90 13.94
CA LYS A 125 23.09 7.72 14.69
C LYS A 125 22.65 6.27 14.85
N GLY A 126 23.14 5.36 14.01
CA GLY A 126 22.77 3.95 14.00
C GLY A 126 21.33 3.68 13.53
N ILE A 127 21.00 2.39 13.41
CA ILE A 127 19.69 1.92 12.96
C ILE A 127 18.80 1.66 14.18
N PRO A 128 17.62 2.31 14.32
CA PRO A 128 16.68 1.97 15.38
C PRO A 128 16.26 0.49 15.32
N VAL A 129 16.18 -0.19 16.47
CA VAL A 129 15.82 -1.62 16.53
C VAL A 129 14.44 -1.88 15.91
N GLY A 130 13.45 -1.02 16.16
CA GLY A 130 12.12 -1.13 15.54
C GLY A 130 12.19 -1.06 14.03
N PHE A 131 13.06 -0.18 13.49
CA PHE A 131 13.28 -0.10 12.04
C PHE A 131 14.03 -1.35 11.52
N ALA A 132 15.02 -1.88 12.23
CA ALA A 132 15.69 -3.11 11.82
C ALA A 132 14.73 -4.31 11.85
N ASN A 133 13.73 -4.31 12.73
CA ASN A 133 12.80 -5.42 12.93
C ASN A 133 11.59 -5.40 11.98
N TYR A 134 11.28 -4.29 11.29
CA TYR A 134 10.05 -4.20 10.52
C TYR A 134 9.87 -5.29 9.44
N PRO A 135 10.91 -5.86 8.81
CA PRO A 135 10.70 -6.95 7.86
C PRO A 135 10.17 -8.24 8.51
N ILE A 136 10.51 -8.46 9.78
CA ILE A 136 10.02 -9.59 10.56
C ILE A 136 8.58 -9.33 11.01
N SER A 137 8.27 -8.12 11.46
CA SER A 137 6.89 -7.75 11.81
C SER A 137 5.95 -7.78 10.60
N GLN A 138 6.43 -7.41 9.41
CA GLN A 138 5.64 -7.53 8.18
C GLN A 138 5.36 -9.01 7.82
N ALA A 139 6.29 -9.92 8.08
CA ALA A 139 6.03 -11.34 7.94
C ALA A 139 4.95 -11.83 8.92
N ALA A 140 4.95 -11.31 10.16
CA ALA A 140 3.90 -11.60 11.14
C ALA A 140 2.55 -11.05 10.70
N ASP A 141 2.50 -9.82 10.15
CA ASP A 141 1.28 -9.23 9.58
C ASP A 141 0.65 -10.16 8.52
N ILE A 142 1.47 -10.71 7.63
CA ILE A 142 1.01 -11.57 6.52
C ILE A 142 0.57 -12.94 7.04
N THR A 143 1.38 -13.58 7.84
CA THR A 143 1.17 -14.98 8.25
C THR A 143 0.11 -15.14 9.32
N ALA A 144 -0.15 -14.11 10.15
CA ALA A 144 -1.24 -14.12 11.14
C ALA A 144 -2.61 -14.37 10.50
N PHE A 145 -2.79 -13.95 9.26
CA PHE A 145 -4.01 -14.15 8.49
C PHE A 145 -3.93 -15.34 7.52
N LYS A 146 -2.82 -16.09 7.53
CA LYS A 146 -2.54 -17.13 6.53
C LYS A 146 -2.74 -16.63 5.09
N ALA A 147 -2.40 -15.35 4.87
CA ALA A 147 -2.59 -14.70 3.59
C ALA A 147 -1.66 -15.33 2.55
N ASN A 148 -2.27 -15.92 1.52
CA ASN A 148 -1.55 -16.54 0.41
C ASN A 148 -1.40 -15.61 -0.80
N ILE A 149 -2.09 -14.44 -0.82
CA ILE A 149 -1.96 -13.42 -1.85
C ILE A 149 -1.72 -12.06 -1.20
N VAL A 150 -0.65 -11.39 -1.61
CA VAL A 150 -0.29 -10.06 -1.10
C VAL A 150 -0.07 -9.12 -2.30
N PRO A 151 -1.03 -8.23 -2.60
CA PRO A 151 -0.87 -7.20 -3.61
C PRO A 151 0.22 -6.21 -3.19
N VAL A 152 1.29 -6.11 -3.97
CA VAL A 152 2.47 -5.29 -3.66
C VAL A 152 3.08 -4.65 -4.91
N GLY A 153 3.85 -3.57 -4.72
CA GLY A 153 4.77 -3.06 -5.73
C GLY A 153 6.07 -3.86 -5.78
N GLU A 154 6.84 -3.70 -6.86
CA GLU A 154 8.12 -4.42 -7.06
C GLU A 154 9.13 -4.19 -5.92
N ASP A 155 9.11 -3.02 -5.30
CA ASP A 155 9.98 -2.66 -4.17
C ASP A 155 9.72 -3.52 -2.91
N GLN A 156 8.58 -4.20 -2.83
CA GLN A 156 8.20 -5.08 -1.73
C GLN A 156 8.52 -6.56 -1.98
N LEU A 157 8.97 -6.94 -3.16
CA LEU A 157 9.34 -8.35 -3.46
C LEU A 157 10.36 -8.92 -2.48
N PRO A 158 11.43 -8.20 -2.08
CA PRO A 158 12.37 -8.71 -1.08
C PRO A 158 11.75 -8.92 0.31
N MET A 159 10.65 -8.23 0.62
CA MET A 159 9.92 -8.40 1.89
C MET A 159 9.07 -9.67 1.86
N ILE A 160 8.40 -9.94 0.72
CA ILE A 160 7.64 -11.18 0.52
C ILE A 160 8.56 -12.40 0.58
N GLU A 161 9.75 -12.32 -0.04
CA GLU A 161 10.73 -13.41 0.06
C GLU A 161 11.24 -13.62 1.51
N GLN A 162 11.45 -12.54 2.26
CA GLN A 162 11.79 -12.63 3.69
C GLN A 162 10.67 -13.33 4.48
N ALA A 163 9.40 -13.04 4.19
CA ALA A 163 8.28 -13.72 4.82
C ALA A 163 8.25 -15.21 4.48
N ARG A 164 8.50 -15.60 3.22
CA ARG A 164 8.61 -17.01 2.78
C ARG A 164 9.72 -17.75 3.51
N GLU A 165 10.89 -17.14 3.66
CA GLU A 165 12.01 -17.73 4.39
C GLU A 165 11.62 -18.02 5.85
N ILE A 166 10.90 -17.10 6.50
CA ILE A 166 10.41 -17.29 7.89
C ILE A 166 9.40 -18.46 7.93
N VAL A 167 8.45 -18.49 7.00
CA VAL A 167 7.45 -19.57 6.89
C VAL A 167 8.12 -20.93 6.73
N ARG A 168 9.05 -21.06 5.78
CA ARG A 168 9.80 -22.31 5.53
C ARG A 168 10.59 -22.73 6.76
N SER A 169 11.27 -21.78 7.41
CA SER A 169 12.04 -22.05 8.62
C SER A 169 11.14 -22.53 9.76
N PHE A 170 10.02 -21.85 10.00
CA PHE A 170 9.05 -22.23 11.02
C PHE A 170 8.49 -23.64 10.77
N ASN A 171 7.94 -23.86 9.58
CA ASN A 171 7.30 -25.13 9.22
C ASN A 171 8.27 -26.32 9.25
N SER A 172 9.56 -26.08 8.91
CA SER A 172 10.61 -27.10 8.96
C SER A 172 11.05 -27.45 10.39
N ILE A 173 11.05 -26.49 11.31
CA ILE A 173 11.54 -26.68 12.70
C ILE A 173 10.41 -27.27 13.57
N TYR A 174 9.19 -26.82 13.40
CA TYR A 174 8.07 -27.15 14.28
C TYR A 174 7.04 -28.06 13.58
N SER A 175 6.12 -27.48 12.79
CA SER A 175 5.15 -28.20 11.95
C SER A 175 4.53 -27.27 10.91
N GLU A 176 3.85 -27.82 9.91
CA GLU A 176 3.18 -27.06 8.85
C GLU A 176 1.95 -26.32 9.38
N VAL A 177 2.14 -25.07 9.80
CA VAL A 177 1.08 -24.16 10.29
C VAL A 177 0.96 -22.92 9.42
N LEU A 178 2.09 -22.35 9.01
CA LEU A 178 2.15 -21.09 8.29
C LEU A 178 2.05 -21.30 6.77
N VAL A 179 1.44 -20.34 6.08
CA VAL A 179 1.23 -20.37 4.62
C VAL A 179 2.21 -19.43 3.94
N GLU A 180 2.88 -19.89 2.88
CA GLU A 180 3.78 -19.05 2.07
C GLU A 180 2.97 -18.04 1.26
N PRO A 181 3.24 -16.73 1.40
CA PRO A 181 2.58 -15.71 0.60
C PRO A 181 3.12 -15.67 -0.83
N LYS A 182 2.24 -15.31 -1.76
CA LYS A 182 2.59 -14.97 -3.15
C LYS A 182 2.30 -13.49 -3.38
N GLU A 183 3.24 -12.82 -4.02
CA GLU A 183 3.03 -11.46 -4.49
C GLU A 183 2.00 -11.43 -5.60
N LEU A 184 1.23 -10.37 -5.64
CA LEU A 184 0.42 -9.99 -6.79
C LEU A 184 0.86 -8.61 -7.26
N LEU A 185 1.53 -8.55 -8.40
CA LEU A 185 1.98 -7.29 -9.01
C LEU A 185 0.86 -6.69 -9.87
N PRO A 186 0.76 -5.36 -9.97
CA PRO A 186 -0.17 -4.69 -10.88
C PRO A 186 0.08 -5.12 -12.34
N GLU A 187 -0.98 -5.31 -13.12
CA GLU A 187 -0.87 -5.74 -14.53
C GLU A 187 -0.19 -4.67 -15.42
N ASN A 188 -0.43 -3.40 -15.15
CA ASN A 188 0.12 -2.29 -15.94
C ASN A 188 1.40 -1.74 -15.32
N LYS A 189 2.54 -1.96 -15.99
CA LYS A 189 3.86 -1.48 -15.54
C LYS A 189 3.96 0.04 -15.47
N ASN A 190 3.22 0.79 -16.27
CA ASN A 190 3.20 2.25 -16.24
C ASN A 190 2.53 2.81 -14.96
N CYS A 191 1.77 1.97 -14.24
CA CYS A 191 1.16 2.31 -12.96
C CYS A 191 2.09 2.15 -11.74
N TYR A 192 3.26 1.53 -11.91
CA TYR A 192 4.13 1.20 -10.76
C TYR A 192 4.69 2.43 -10.04
N ARG A 193 4.89 3.54 -10.74
CA ARG A 193 5.58 4.68 -10.15
C ARG A 193 5.30 6.00 -10.86
N LEU A 194 4.21 6.69 -10.48
CA LEU A 194 3.99 8.03 -10.97
C LEU A 194 5.01 9.01 -10.39
N PRO A 195 5.62 9.88 -11.22
CA PRO A 195 6.45 10.98 -10.75
C PRO A 195 5.57 12.01 -10.02
N GLY A 196 6.18 12.84 -9.17
CA GLY A 196 5.53 14.03 -8.64
C GLY A 196 5.19 15.03 -9.76
N THR A 197 4.31 15.98 -9.44
CA THR A 197 3.91 17.03 -10.40
C THR A 197 5.07 17.88 -10.90
N ASP A 198 6.18 17.90 -10.15
CA ASP A 198 7.44 18.58 -10.47
C ASP A 198 8.33 17.83 -11.50
N GLY A 199 8.01 16.57 -11.81
CA GLY A 199 8.77 15.74 -12.76
C GLY A 199 10.17 15.32 -12.29
N GLN A 200 10.60 15.71 -11.09
CA GLN A 200 11.98 15.48 -10.63
C GLN A 200 12.13 14.24 -9.75
N ALA A 201 11.13 13.95 -8.95
CA ALA A 201 11.17 12.88 -7.96
C ALA A 201 9.87 12.07 -7.96
N LYS A 202 9.90 10.91 -7.28
CA LYS A 202 8.69 10.16 -6.95
C LYS A 202 7.73 11.08 -6.22
N MET A 203 6.43 10.90 -6.49
CA MET A 203 5.37 11.56 -5.73
C MET A 203 5.57 11.35 -4.24
N SER A 204 5.68 12.44 -3.48
CA SER A 204 5.96 12.39 -2.05
C SER A 204 5.22 13.51 -1.30
N LYS A 205 4.59 13.12 -0.21
CA LYS A 205 3.86 14.04 0.67
C LYS A 205 4.76 15.16 1.23
N SER A 206 6.00 14.81 1.56
CA SER A 206 6.98 15.77 2.12
C SER A 206 7.49 16.80 1.11
N LEU A 207 7.45 16.48 -0.18
CA LEU A 207 7.85 17.39 -1.27
C LEU A 207 6.68 18.27 -1.76
N GLY A 208 5.44 18.00 -1.31
CA GLY A 208 4.27 18.76 -1.75
C GLY A 208 3.90 18.58 -3.23
N ASN A 209 4.48 17.58 -3.91
CA ASN A 209 4.33 17.31 -5.34
C ASN A 209 3.27 16.23 -5.63
N CYS A 210 2.30 16.04 -4.70
CA CYS A 210 1.25 15.03 -4.80
C CYS A 210 -0.07 15.61 -5.28
N ILE A 211 -0.83 14.84 -6.07
CA ILE A 211 -2.26 15.01 -6.27
C ILE A 211 -2.96 14.04 -5.32
N TYR A 212 -3.67 14.54 -4.33
CA TYR A 212 -4.42 13.72 -3.36
C TYR A 212 -5.75 13.27 -3.94
N LEU A 213 -6.26 12.13 -3.49
CA LEU A 213 -7.60 11.64 -3.88
C LEU A 213 -8.70 12.59 -3.42
N SER A 214 -8.45 13.34 -2.35
CA SER A 214 -9.37 14.31 -1.75
C SER A 214 -9.18 15.74 -2.27
N ASP A 215 -8.28 16.00 -3.23
CA ASP A 215 -8.12 17.34 -3.81
C ASP A 215 -9.42 17.76 -4.51
N ASP A 216 -9.89 18.97 -4.25
CA ASP A 216 -11.01 19.56 -4.98
C ASP A 216 -10.63 19.92 -6.42
N SER A 217 -11.62 20.21 -7.26
CA SER A 217 -11.43 20.52 -8.69
C SER A 217 -10.52 21.72 -8.92
N GLU A 218 -10.57 22.74 -8.04
CA GLU A 218 -9.72 23.92 -8.19
C GLU A 218 -8.26 23.60 -7.86
N THR A 219 -8.03 22.86 -6.79
CA THR A 219 -6.70 22.37 -6.40
C THR A 219 -6.12 21.42 -7.44
N LEU A 220 -6.93 20.48 -7.95
CA LEU A 220 -6.52 19.57 -9.03
C LEU A 220 -6.12 20.35 -10.28
N LYS A 221 -6.95 21.31 -10.73
CA LYS A 221 -6.66 22.18 -11.88
C LYS A 221 -5.35 22.93 -11.70
N ARG A 222 -5.13 23.55 -10.54
CA ARG A 222 -3.88 24.27 -10.22
C ARG A 222 -2.67 23.34 -10.32
N LYS A 223 -2.76 22.14 -9.72
CA LYS A 223 -1.67 21.15 -9.71
C LYS A 223 -1.38 20.64 -11.13
N VAL A 224 -2.39 20.29 -11.92
CA VAL A 224 -2.21 19.80 -13.29
C VAL A 224 -1.65 20.90 -14.19
N MET A 225 -2.16 22.12 -14.10
CA MET A 225 -1.66 23.23 -14.93
C MET A 225 -0.21 23.62 -14.58
N SER A 226 0.24 23.36 -13.35
CA SER A 226 1.64 23.59 -12.92
C SER A 226 2.57 22.38 -13.14
N MET A 227 2.06 21.25 -13.67
CA MET A 227 2.89 20.06 -13.92
C MET A 227 4.06 20.36 -14.85
N TYR A 228 5.19 19.73 -14.53
CA TYR A 228 6.36 19.76 -15.39
C TYR A 228 6.06 19.11 -16.75
N THR A 229 6.51 19.77 -17.81
CA THR A 229 6.48 19.28 -19.19
C THR A 229 7.91 19.23 -19.75
N ASP A 230 8.12 19.67 -20.97
CA ASP A 230 9.44 19.79 -21.57
C ASP A 230 9.91 21.27 -21.50
N LYS A 231 11.04 21.51 -20.80
CA LYS A 231 11.61 22.86 -20.68
C LYS A 231 12.10 23.47 -22.00
N ASP A 232 12.38 22.61 -23.00
CA ASP A 232 12.87 23.03 -24.31
C ASP A 232 11.70 23.32 -25.28
N HIS A 233 10.45 22.93 -24.93
CA HIS A 233 9.23 23.20 -25.71
C HIS A 233 8.66 24.57 -25.34
N ILE A 234 9.29 25.64 -25.88
CA ILE A 234 8.93 27.04 -25.54
C ILE A 234 7.81 27.57 -26.43
N LYS A 235 7.84 27.27 -27.73
CA LYS A 235 6.81 27.64 -28.68
C LYS A 235 6.01 26.42 -29.10
N ILE A 236 4.76 26.66 -29.54
CA ILE A 236 3.86 25.59 -29.98
C ILE A 236 4.47 24.80 -31.16
N GLU A 237 5.21 25.48 -32.01
CA GLU A 237 5.85 24.90 -33.18
C GLU A 237 7.09 24.05 -32.88
N ASP A 238 7.65 24.20 -31.67
CA ASP A 238 8.83 23.44 -31.28
C ASP A 238 8.48 21.96 -31.11
N PRO A 239 9.35 21.03 -31.52
CA PRO A 239 9.19 19.61 -31.20
C PRO A 239 9.31 19.38 -29.71
N GLY A 240 8.30 18.69 -29.12
CA GLY A 240 8.30 18.38 -27.71
C GLY A 240 8.82 16.97 -27.38
N LYS A 241 9.40 16.79 -26.20
CA LYS A 241 9.84 15.48 -25.68
C LYS A 241 8.77 14.87 -24.79
N ILE A 242 8.48 13.60 -25.00
CA ILE A 242 7.55 12.84 -24.15
C ILE A 242 8.28 12.11 -22.99
N GLU A 243 9.55 11.74 -23.21
CA GLU A 243 10.39 11.12 -22.17
C GLU A 243 10.65 12.14 -21.04
N GLY A 244 10.31 11.75 -19.82
CA GLY A 244 10.42 12.62 -18.65
C GLY A 244 9.35 13.70 -18.54
N ASN A 245 8.43 13.77 -19.49
CA ASN A 245 7.28 14.65 -19.45
C ASN A 245 6.20 14.08 -18.53
N THR A 246 5.98 14.73 -17.39
CA THR A 246 5.06 14.26 -16.35
C THR A 246 3.63 14.12 -16.86
N VAL A 247 3.18 15.03 -17.71
CA VAL A 247 1.81 15.02 -18.24
C VAL A 247 1.55 13.77 -19.09
N PHE A 248 2.49 13.38 -19.95
CA PHE A 248 2.36 12.16 -20.75
C PHE A 248 2.47 10.89 -19.89
N THR A 249 3.31 10.89 -18.86
CA THR A 249 3.35 9.75 -17.91
C THR A 249 2.01 9.54 -17.22
N TYR A 250 1.30 10.61 -16.86
CA TYR A 250 -0.05 10.51 -16.28
C TYR A 250 -1.08 10.11 -17.34
N LEU A 251 -0.98 10.58 -18.56
CA LEU A 251 -1.84 10.12 -19.66
C LEU A 251 -1.66 8.62 -19.91
N ASP A 252 -0.43 8.10 -19.88
CA ASP A 252 -0.18 6.66 -19.99
C ASP A 252 -0.86 5.82 -18.88
N ALA A 253 -1.05 6.39 -17.71
CA ALA A 253 -1.66 5.70 -16.57
C ALA A 253 -3.21 5.81 -16.54
N PHE A 254 -3.78 6.88 -17.08
CA PHE A 254 -5.20 7.19 -16.93
C PHE A 254 -5.98 7.29 -18.25
N CYS A 255 -5.31 7.58 -19.37
CA CYS A 255 -5.98 7.81 -20.63
C CYS A 255 -6.49 6.50 -21.26
N LYS A 256 -7.72 6.55 -21.77
CA LYS A 256 -8.34 5.50 -22.58
C LYS A 256 -8.81 6.11 -23.90
N ASP A 257 -8.99 5.28 -24.93
CA ASP A 257 -9.41 5.77 -26.26
C ASP A 257 -10.76 6.51 -26.23
N GLU A 258 -11.68 6.10 -25.35
CA GLU A 258 -12.97 6.76 -25.15
C GLU A 258 -12.86 8.25 -24.71
N HIS A 259 -11.77 8.61 -24.02
CA HIS A 259 -11.53 9.98 -23.58
C HIS A 259 -11.28 10.93 -24.75
N PHE A 260 -10.72 10.42 -25.88
CA PHE A 260 -10.48 11.23 -27.06
C PHE A 260 -11.82 11.68 -27.68
N GLN A 261 -12.76 10.80 -27.85
CA GLN A 261 -14.09 11.12 -28.37
C GLN A 261 -14.80 12.16 -27.50
N LYS A 262 -14.58 12.13 -26.20
CA LYS A 262 -15.27 12.96 -25.21
C LYS A 262 -14.62 14.34 -25.02
N TYR A 263 -13.28 14.39 -25.01
CA TYR A 263 -12.55 15.59 -24.59
C TYR A 263 -11.57 16.15 -25.62
N LEU A 264 -11.16 15.35 -26.63
CA LEU A 264 -10.15 15.74 -27.59
C LEU A 264 -10.33 15.01 -28.93
N ASN A 265 -11.46 15.21 -29.59
CA ASN A 265 -11.93 14.48 -30.78
C ASN A 265 -11.10 14.67 -32.06
N GLU A 266 -10.05 15.48 -32.00
CA GLU A 266 -9.08 15.66 -33.09
C GLU A 266 -8.10 14.49 -33.22
N TYR A 267 -8.05 13.59 -32.20
CA TYR A 267 -7.17 12.41 -32.15
C TYR A 267 -8.00 11.17 -31.80
N ASN A 268 -7.53 10.01 -32.27
CA ASN A 268 -8.21 8.74 -32.00
C ASN A 268 -7.62 8.02 -30.79
N ASN A 269 -6.34 8.25 -30.46
CA ASN A 269 -5.63 7.58 -29.39
C ASN A 269 -4.41 8.39 -28.89
N LEU A 270 -3.82 7.93 -27.80
CA LEU A 270 -2.70 8.59 -27.14
C LEU A 270 -1.43 8.63 -28.02
N ASP A 271 -1.20 7.63 -28.86
CA ASP A 271 -0.04 7.59 -29.75
C ASP A 271 -0.10 8.66 -30.84
N GLU A 272 -1.29 8.99 -31.35
CA GLU A 272 -1.48 10.12 -32.28
C GLU A 272 -1.18 11.45 -31.59
N LEU A 273 -1.66 11.66 -30.37
CA LEU A 273 -1.38 12.85 -29.57
C LEU A 273 0.12 13.00 -29.31
N LYS A 274 0.80 11.92 -28.89
CA LYS A 274 2.25 11.88 -28.66
C LYS A 274 3.05 12.21 -29.90
N ARG A 275 2.70 11.60 -31.04
CA ARG A 275 3.35 11.88 -32.33
C ARG A 275 3.20 13.34 -32.77
N HIS A 276 2.03 13.93 -32.56
CA HIS A 276 1.83 15.34 -32.86
C HIS A 276 2.68 16.23 -31.96
N TYR A 277 2.70 15.98 -30.65
CA TYR A 277 3.54 16.73 -29.71
C TYR A 277 5.02 16.67 -30.06
N GLN A 278 5.52 15.50 -30.47
CA GLN A 278 6.89 15.30 -30.87
C GLN A 278 7.25 15.99 -32.20
N LYS A 279 6.29 16.23 -33.08
CA LYS A 279 6.52 16.97 -34.37
C LYS A 279 6.50 18.48 -34.18
N GLY A 280 5.95 18.99 -33.11
CA GLY A 280 5.58 20.39 -32.92
C GLY A 280 4.20 20.71 -33.48
N GLY A 281 3.64 21.83 -33.04
CA GLY A 281 2.29 22.27 -33.37
C GLY A 281 1.24 21.99 -32.29
N LEU A 282 1.61 21.39 -31.17
CA LEU A 282 0.73 21.07 -30.05
C LEU A 282 1.28 21.64 -28.74
N GLY A 283 0.63 22.66 -28.21
CA GLY A 283 1.07 23.32 -26.97
C GLY A 283 0.70 22.55 -25.70
N ASP A 284 1.56 22.65 -24.66
CA ASP A 284 1.44 22.01 -23.35
C ASP A 284 0.08 22.25 -22.65
N VAL A 285 -0.44 23.46 -22.77
CA VAL A 285 -1.72 23.84 -22.15
C VAL A 285 -2.88 22.97 -22.65
N LYS A 286 -2.89 22.61 -23.94
CA LYS A 286 -3.92 21.75 -24.53
C LYS A 286 -3.83 20.32 -23.96
N VAL A 287 -2.61 19.78 -23.87
CA VAL A 287 -2.36 18.45 -23.31
C VAL A 287 -2.69 18.41 -21.82
N LYS A 288 -2.31 19.45 -21.05
CA LYS A 288 -2.68 19.57 -19.62
C LYS A 288 -4.21 19.66 -19.40
N LYS A 289 -4.92 20.41 -20.25
CA LYS A 289 -6.40 20.48 -20.18
C LYS A 289 -7.05 19.12 -20.45
N PHE A 290 -6.50 18.36 -21.40
CA PHE A 290 -6.96 17.00 -21.68
C PHE A 290 -6.73 16.07 -20.48
N LEU A 291 -5.54 16.06 -19.90
CA LEU A 291 -5.26 15.31 -18.67
C LEU A 291 -6.18 15.74 -17.52
N LEU A 292 -6.41 17.05 -17.36
CA LEU A 292 -7.29 17.56 -16.31
C LEU A 292 -8.72 16.99 -16.46
N ALA A 293 -9.26 16.96 -17.66
CA ALA A 293 -10.60 16.42 -17.90
C ALA A 293 -10.68 14.93 -17.53
N ILE A 294 -9.66 14.14 -17.86
CA ILE A 294 -9.56 12.72 -17.51
C ILE A 294 -9.48 12.54 -15.98
N LEU A 295 -8.61 13.30 -15.31
CA LEU A 295 -8.46 13.20 -13.86
C LEU A 295 -9.68 13.69 -13.10
N GLU A 296 -10.40 14.69 -13.61
CA GLU A 296 -11.71 15.11 -13.04
C GLU A 296 -12.73 13.98 -13.12
N GLU A 297 -12.84 13.30 -14.27
CA GLU A 297 -13.75 12.17 -14.44
C GLU A 297 -13.42 11.02 -13.50
N GLU A 298 -12.13 10.71 -13.32
CA GLU A 298 -11.67 9.63 -12.45
C GLU A 298 -11.87 9.96 -10.95
N LEU A 299 -11.58 11.20 -10.54
CA LEU A 299 -11.57 11.59 -9.13
C LEU A 299 -12.94 12.06 -8.61
N GLU A 300 -13.85 12.53 -9.47
CA GLU A 300 -15.14 13.03 -9.00
C GLU A 300 -15.99 11.97 -8.26
N PRO A 301 -16.12 10.72 -8.75
CA PRO A 301 -16.82 9.68 -7.99
C PRO A 301 -16.15 9.37 -6.64
N ILE A 302 -14.81 9.48 -6.56
CA ILE A 302 -14.04 9.28 -5.32
C ILE A 302 -14.36 10.39 -4.32
N ARG A 303 -14.36 11.65 -4.76
CA ARG A 303 -14.73 12.82 -3.94
C ARG A 303 -16.16 12.74 -3.42
N GLN A 304 -17.10 12.29 -4.25
CA GLN A 304 -18.50 12.13 -3.85
C GLN A 304 -18.67 11.07 -2.77
N ARG A 305 -18.02 9.90 -2.92
CA ARG A 305 -18.02 8.86 -1.88
C ARG A 305 -17.35 9.35 -0.61
N ARG A 306 -16.24 10.11 -0.73
CA ARG A 306 -15.58 10.68 0.45
C ARG A 306 -16.51 11.59 1.24
N LYS A 307 -17.19 12.53 0.59
CA LYS A 307 -18.19 13.41 1.23
C LYS A 307 -19.31 12.63 1.91
N TYR A 308 -19.75 11.53 1.28
CA TYR A 308 -20.75 10.65 1.88
C TYR A 308 -20.29 10.05 3.20
N TYR A 309 -19.06 9.53 3.26
CA TYR A 309 -18.51 8.92 4.46
C TYR A 309 -18.05 9.95 5.51
N GLU A 310 -17.54 11.11 5.12
CA GLU A 310 -17.22 12.21 6.05
C GLU A 310 -18.45 12.67 6.82
N ALA A 311 -19.63 12.67 6.20
CA ALA A 311 -20.90 12.95 6.88
C ALA A 311 -21.38 11.81 7.82
N ARG A 312 -20.70 10.65 7.82
CA ARG A 312 -21.05 9.44 8.58
C ARG A 312 -19.86 8.87 9.33
N ILE A 313 -19.07 9.71 9.92
CA ILE A 313 -17.78 9.34 10.53
C ILE A 313 -17.92 8.29 11.64
N GLU A 314 -19.02 8.29 12.39
CA GLU A 314 -19.32 7.28 13.41
C GLU A 314 -19.49 5.89 12.79
N GLU A 315 -20.16 5.80 11.65
CA GLU A 315 -20.31 4.55 10.89
C GLU A 315 -18.94 4.04 10.40
N VAL A 316 -18.08 4.94 9.91
CA VAL A 316 -16.72 4.62 9.49
C VAL A 316 -15.88 4.08 10.65
N TYR A 317 -15.99 4.68 11.83
CA TYR A 317 -15.37 4.15 13.05
C TYR A 317 -15.86 2.74 13.41
N ASN A 318 -17.16 2.50 13.27
CA ASN A 318 -17.75 1.18 13.55
C ASN A 318 -17.26 0.11 12.58
N TYR A 319 -17.12 0.42 11.28
CA TYR A 319 -16.49 -0.49 10.30
C TYR A 319 -15.07 -0.87 10.71
N LEU A 320 -14.25 0.12 11.05
CA LEU A 320 -12.87 -0.10 11.45
C LEU A 320 -12.76 -0.88 12.77
N LYS A 321 -13.59 -0.57 13.78
CA LYS A 321 -13.63 -1.26 15.06
C LYS A 321 -14.04 -2.73 14.90
N ASN A 322 -15.14 -2.98 14.17
CA ASN A 322 -15.65 -4.33 13.97
C ASN A 322 -14.69 -5.18 13.15
N GLY A 323 -14.10 -4.60 12.12
CA GLY A 323 -13.08 -5.26 11.32
C GLY A 323 -11.81 -5.57 12.11
N THR A 324 -11.41 -4.66 13.02
CA THR A 324 -10.26 -4.91 13.92
C THR A 324 -10.55 -6.06 14.88
N ASN A 325 -11.76 -6.14 15.43
CA ASN A 325 -12.16 -7.25 16.30
C ASN A 325 -12.12 -8.59 15.53
N LYS A 326 -12.68 -8.64 14.31
CA LYS A 326 -12.63 -9.84 13.44
C LYS A 326 -11.18 -10.21 13.11
N ALA A 327 -10.36 -9.25 12.76
CA ALA A 327 -8.94 -9.46 12.44
C ALA A 327 -8.18 -9.99 13.66
N ASN A 328 -8.44 -9.43 14.85
CA ASN A 328 -7.80 -9.87 16.09
C ASN A 328 -8.18 -11.32 16.45
N GLU A 329 -9.44 -11.70 16.29
CA GLU A 329 -9.90 -13.08 16.50
C GLU A 329 -9.19 -14.05 15.54
N TYR A 330 -9.16 -13.70 14.24
CA TYR A 330 -8.51 -14.51 13.22
C TYR A 330 -7.02 -14.71 13.50
N ALA A 331 -6.31 -13.65 13.79
CA ALA A 331 -4.88 -13.69 14.08
C ALA A 331 -4.56 -14.45 15.38
N ASN A 332 -5.40 -14.35 16.41
CA ASN A 332 -5.22 -15.12 17.64
C ASN A 332 -5.42 -16.63 17.43
N ASN A 333 -6.30 -17.05 16.51
CA ASN A 333 -6.44 -18.45 16.15
C ASN A 333 -5.13 -18.97 15.52
N THR A 334 -4.52 -18.23 14.60
CA THR A 334 -3.21 -18.59 14.04
C THR A 334 -2.12 -18.58 15.10
N LEU A 335 -2.09 -17.60 16.00
CA LEU A 335 -1.12 -17.56 17.10
C LEU A 335 -1.25 -18.81 18.00
N ASN A 336 -2.46 -19.25 18.30
CA ASN A 336 -2.69 -20.47 19.08
C ASN A 336 -2.12 -21.70 18.37
N GLU A 337 -2.34 -21.85 17.05
CA GLU A 337 -1.75 -22.94 16.27
C GLU A 337 -0.20 -22.87 16.29
N VAL A 338 0.38 -21.67 16.17
CA VAL A 338 1.83 -21.46 16.29
C VAL A 338 2.34 -21.91 17.66
N LYS A 339 1.66 -21.52 18.75
CA LYS A 339 2.03 -21.90 20.12
C LYS A 339 1.92 -23.41 20.33
N MET A 340 0.91 -24.04 19.77
CA MET A 340 0.76 -25.51 19.81
C MET A 340 1.90 -26.20 19.07
N ALA A 341 2.25 -25.73 17.87
CA ALA A 341 3.35 -26.28 17.09
C ALA A 341 4.69 -26.14 17.81
N MET A 342 4.91 -25.03 18.53
CA MET A 342 6.11 -24.78 19.34
C MET A 342 6.12 -25.52 20.69
N GLY A 343 5.03 -26.15 21.10
CA GLY A 343 4.90 -26.80 22.41
C GLY A 343 4.91 -25.83 23.60
N ILE A 344 4.45 -24.57 23.40
CA ILE A 344 4.41 -23.54 24.46
C ILE A 344 2.97 -23.18 24.88
N ASN A 345 2.03 -24.05 24.57
CA ASN A 345 0.61 -23.94 24.94
C ASN A 345 0.27 -24.58 26.29
N TYR A 346 1.17 -24.47 27.26
CA TYR A 346 1.23 -25.18 28.56
C TYR A 346 -0.13 -25.39 29.25
N PHE A 347 -1.01 -24.40 29.26
CA PHE A 347 -2.30 -24.48 29.98
C PHE A 347 -3.43 -25.06 29.13
N ASN A 348 -3.18 -25.27 27.83
CA ASN A 348 -4.14 -25.83 26.88
C ASN A 348 -3.70 -27.20 26.32
N ASP A 349 -2.71 -27.84 26.99
CA ASP A 349 -2.19 -29.17 26.65
C ASP A 349 -2.45 -30.13 27.83
N ASP A 350 -3.62 -30.79 27.79
CA ASP A 350 -4.03 -31.74 28.83
C ASP A 350 -3.03 -32.90 28.98
N ASN A 351 -2.35 -33.32 27.91
CA ASN A 351 -1.40 -34.43 27.99
C ASN A 351 -0.13 -33.96 28.72
N PHE A 352 0.41 -32.80 28.34
CA PHE A 352 1.55 -32.19 29.04
C PHE A 352 1.22 -32.00 30.54
N ILE A 353 0.04 -31.46 30.89
CA ILE A 353 -0.37 -31.25 32.27
C ILE A 353 -0.38 -32.58 33.02
N LYS A 354 -0.98 -33.64 32.47
CA LYS A 354 -1.03 -34.97 33.09
C LYS A 354 0.35 -35.58 33.31
N GLU A 355 1.22 -35.46 32.30
CA GLU A 355 2.62 -35.91 32.41
C GLU A 355 3.36 -35.19 33.52
N GLN A 356 3.25 -33.86 33.61
CA GLN A 356 3.91 -33.07 34.65
C GLN A 356 3.38 -33.45 36.04
N ILE A 357 2.06 -33.60 36.22
CA ILE A 357 1.48 -34.06 37.48
C ILE A 357 2.00 -35.42 37.86
N SER A 358 2.05 -36.38 36.92
CA SER A 358 2.55 -37.73 37.17
C SER A 358 4.06 -37.77 37.52
N LYS A 359 4.85 -36.82 37.00
CA LYS A 359 6.29 -36.74 37.23
C LYS A 359 6.66 -36.29 38.64
N TYR A 360 5.79 -35.51 39.29
CA TYR A 360 6.05 -34.91 40.62
C TYR A 360 5.17 -35.48 41.74
N ASN A 361 4.30 -36.45 41.43
CA ASN A 361 3.59 -37.28 42.39
C ASN A 361 4.28 -38.64 42.57
#